data_46ca5bbc5e3f82596f167e8194ba62db
#
_entry.id   46ca5bbc5e3f82596f167e8194ba62db
#
_cell.length_a   1.000
_cell.length_b   1.000
_cell.length_c   1.000
_cell.angle_alpha   90.00
_cell.angle_beta   90.00
_cell.angle_gamma   90.00
#
_symmetry.space_group_name_H-M   'P 1'
#
loop_
_entity.id
_entity.type
_entity.pdbx_description
1 polymer ?
#
loop_
_entity_poly.entity_id
_entity_poly.type
_entity_poly.pdbx_seq_one_letter_code
_entity_poly.pdbx_strand_id
1 'polypeptide(L)'
;MQIRPATLSDFSAVLSLNAESVHYLSPMNGARLTALCDQAEAHWVVEHEGRVSAFLIALREGATYDSVNYRWFCLRYPKFLYVDRVVVSHAMQGRGFGTALYQAVFAHAKLTAVPVVTCEFDVNPPNPVSASFHAKFGFSEVGHQLVARDTKTVSLQAARVGE
;
A
#
# COMPACT_ATOMS: atom_id res chain seq x y z
N MET A 1 18.12 5.21 7.74
CA MET A 1 16.85 4.92 7.03
C MET A 1 16.92 5.58 5.68
N GLN A 2 16.82 4.81 4.61
CA GLN A 2 16.84 5.28 3.21
C GLN A 2 15.68 4.65 2.46
N ILE A 3 14.86 5.47 1.79
CA ILE A 3 13.84 5.00 0.85
C ILE A 3 14.47 4.97 -0.53
N ARG A 4 14.32 3.86 -1.24
CA ARG A 4 14.79 3.69 -2.61
C ARG A 4 13.86 2.78 -3.41
N PRO A 5 13.90 2.84 -4.75
CA PRO A 5 13.23 1.83 -5.57
C PRO A 5 13.73 0.42 -5.22
N ALA A 6 12.81 -0.53 -5.21
CA ALA A 6 13.15 -1.94 -5.05
C ALA A 6 13.84 -2.48 -6.30
N THR A 7 14.71 -3.44 -6.11
CA THR A 7 15.39 -4.18 -7.16
C THR A 7 15.05 -5.67 -7.06
N LEU A 8 15.39 -6.47 -8.04
CA LEU A 8 15.17 -7.92 -8.00
C LEU A 8 15.84 -8.57 -6.79
N SER A 9 16.98 -8.05 -6.33
CA SER A 9 17.68 -8.57 -5.15
C SER A 9 16.89 -8.37 -3.85
N ASP A 10 15.92 -7.45 -3.81
CA ASP A 10 15.08 -7.20 -2.65
C ASP A 10 13.88 -8.14 -2.55
N PHE A 11 13.55 -8.87 -3.62
CA PHE A 11 12.31 -9.67 -3.69
C PHE A 11 12.19 -10.69 -2.56
N SER A 12 13.27 -11.35 -2.20
CA SER A 12 13.27 -12.30 -1.07
C SER A 12 12.88 -11.62 0.25
N ALA A 13 13.42 -10.44 0.51
CA ALA A 13 13.11 -9.67 1.71
C ALA A 13 11.65 -9.15 1.67
N VAL A 14 11.20 -8.65 0.53
CA VAL A 14 9.80 -8.20 0.33
C VAL A 14 8.81 -9.34 0.57
N LEU A 15 9.07 -10.54 0.05
CA LEU A 15 8.22 -11.71 0.26
C LEU A 15 8.20 -12.15 1.73
N SER A 16 9.35 -12.12 2.41
CA SER A 16 9.43 -12.42 3.84
C SER A 16 8.63 -11.42 4.68
N LEU A 17 8.75 -10.12 4.40
CA LEU A 17 7.98 -9.08 5.08
C LEU A 17 6.48 -9.22 4.82
N ASN A 18 6.07 -9.54 3.59
CA ASN A 18 4.66 -9.79 3.28
C ASN A 18 4.12 -10.98 4.07
N ALA A 19 4.90 -12.05 4.23
CA ALA A 19 4.51 -13.23 4.99
C ALA A 19 4.27 -12.91 6.49
N GLU A 20 5.00 -11.96 7.08
CA GLU A 20 4.77 -11.49 8.44
C GLU A 20 3.39 -10.82 8.62
N SER A 21 2.78 -10.34 7.54
CA SER A 21 1.56 -9.50 7.57
C SER A 21 0.33 -10.15 6.91
N VAL A 22 0.35 -11.46 6.64
CA VAL A 22 -0.74 -12.16 5.93
C VAL A 22 -2.10 -12.17 6.65
N HIS A 23 -2.15 -11.81 7.93
CA HIS A 23 -3.43 -11.60 8.63
C HIS A 23 -4.23 -10.43 8.05
N TYR A 24 -3.54 -9.43 7.51
CA TYR A 24 -4.13 -8.21 6.94
C TYR A 24 -3.96 -8.11 5.42
N LEU A 25 -2.96 -8.82 4.86
CA LEU A 25 -2.62 -8.78 3.45
C LEU A 25 -2.82 -10.14 2.78
N SER A 26 -3.09 -10.11 1.48
CA SER A 26 -3.09 -11.32 0.68
C SER A 26 -1.70 -11.96 0.65
N PRO A 27 -1.62 -13.31 0.70
CA PRO A 27 -0.37 -14.02 0.43
C PRO A 27 0.20 -13.62 -0.94
N MET A 28 1.52 -13.54 -1.03
CA MET A 28 2.22 -13.16 -2.25
C MET A 28 3.40 -14.10 -2.48
N ASN A 29 3.47 -14.68 -3.68
CA ASN A 29 4.63 -15.44 -4.16
C ASN A 29 5.45 -14.59 -5.15
N GLY A 30 6.59 -15.13 -5.60
CA GLY A 30 7.47 -14.43 -6.53
C GLY A 30 6.81 -14.02 -7.85
N ALA A 31 5.97 -14.90 -8.41
CA ALA A 31 5.25 -14.61 -9.66
C ALA A 31 4.26 -13.45 -9.48
N ARG A 32 3.54 -13.42 -8.36
CA ARG A 32 2.62 -12.32 -8.03
C ARG A 32 3.37 -11.02 -7.79
N LEU A 33 4.50 -11.06 -7.09
CA LEU A 33 5.34 -9.88 -6.87
C LEU A 33 5.86 -9.32 -8.19
N THR A 34 6.39 -10.17 -9.08
CA THR A 34 6.82 -9.74 -10.42
C THR A 34 5.68 -9.07 -11.18
N ALA A 35 4.51 -9.71 -11.25
CA ALA A 35 3.36 -9.16 -11.96
C ALA A 35 2.87 -7.81 -11.38
N LEU A 36 2.99 -7.61 -10.07
CA LEU A 36 2.71 -6.32 -9.44
C LEU A 36 3.77 -5.28 -9.78
N CYS A 37 5.05 -5.65 -9.73
CA CYS A 37 6.16 -4.74 -10.02
C CYS A 37 6.14 -4.25 -11.45
N ASP A 38 5.76 -5.09 -12.41
CA ASP A 38 5.64 -4.75 -13.84
C ASP A 38 4.61 -3.65 -14.10
N GLN A 39 3.67 -3.45 -13.17
CA GLN A 39 2.57 -2.50 -13.29
C GLN A 39 2.65 -1.37 -12.25
N ALA A 40 3.54 -1.50 -11.27
CA ALA A 40 3.63 -0.55 -10.17
C ALA A 40 4.16 0.81 -10.63
N GLU A 41 3.49 1.88 -10.23
CA GLU A 41 4.01 3.24 -10.29
C GLU A 41 5.13 3.44 -9.26
N ALA A 42 4.99 2.82 -8.10
CA ALA A 42 5.98 2.81 -7.06
C ALA A 42 6.12 1.42 -6.44
N HIS A 43 7.33 0.90 -6.42
CA HIS A 43 7.74 -0.22 -5.61
C HIS A 43 8.99 0.21 -4.85
N TRP A 44 8.80 0.61 -3.61
CA TRP A 44 9.88 1.16 -2.78
C TRP A 44 10.15 0.28 -1.58
N VAL A 45 11.41 0.24 -1.19
CA VAL A 45 11.88 -0.38 0.05
C VAL A 45 12.48 0.67 0.97
N VAL A 46 12.38 0.44 2.27
CA VAL A 46 13.13 1.16 3.28
C VAL A 46 14.30 0.30 3.71
N GLU A 47 15.50 0.78 3.41
CA GLU A 47 16.74 0.16 3.90
C GLU A 47 17.17 0.83 5.20
N HIS A 48 17.49 0.01 6.20
CA HIS A 48 18.01 0.41 7.49
C HIS A 48 19.10 -0.57 7.94
N GLU A 49 20.26 -0.06 8.24
CA GLU A 49 21.43 -0.88 8.66
C GLU A 49 21.74 -2.02 7.68
N GLY A 50 21.67 -1.73 6.36
CA GLY A 50 21.94 -2.70 5.30
C GLY A 50 20.87 -3.77 5.09
N ARG A 51 19.66 -3.59 5.68
CA ARG A 51 18.54 -4.54 5.54
C ARG A 51 17.28 -3.85 5.09
N VAL A 52 16.51 -4.53 4.23
CA VAL A 52 15.16 -4.11 3.88
C VAL A 52 14.25 -4.33 5.10
N SER A 53 13.71 -3.24 5.63
CA SER A 53 12.92 -3.23 6.87
C SER A 53 11.45 -2.85 6.65
N ALA A 54 11.13 -2.32 5.48
CA ALA A 54 9.77 -2.00 5.07
C ALA A 54 9.68 -1.94 3.55
N PHE A 55 8.48 -2.07 3.00
CA PHE A 55 8.22 -1.83 1.59
C PHE A 55 6.82 -1.27 1.34
N LEU A 56 6.64 -0.69 0.15
CA LEU A 56 5.36 -0.20 -0.33
C LEU A 56 5.25 -0.50 -1.82
N ILE A 57 4.04 -0.91 -2.25
CA ILE A 57 3.67 -1.03 -3.66
C ILE A 57 2.44 -0.16 -3.92
N ALA A 58 2.52 0.68 -4.94
CA ALA A 58 1.42 1.51 -5.37
C ALA A 58 1.24 1.48 -6.89
N LEU A 59 -0.01 1.57 -7.34
CA LEU A 59 -0.40 1.51 -8.74
C LEU A 59 -1.17 2.78 -9.15
N ARG A 60 -1.03 3.15 -10.40
CA ARG A 60 -1.85 4.19 -11.03
C ARG A 60 -3.12 3.59 -11.62
N GLU A 61 -4.04 4.46 -11.99
CA GLU A 61 -5.17 4.10 -12.86
C GLU A 61 -4.69 3.42 -14.14
N GLY A 62 -5.49 2.51 -14.69
CA GLY A 62 -5.20 1.84 -15.96
C GLY A 62 -4.33 0.58 -15.87
N ALA A 63 -3.89 0.18 -14.69
CA ALA A 63 -3.20 -1.10 -14.51
C ALA A 63 -4.16 -2.29 -14.71
N THR A 64 -3.64 -3.41 -15.20
CA THR A 64 -4.40 -4.66 -15.36
C THR A 64 -4.37 -5.50 -14.07
N TYR A 65 -4.66 -4.84 -12.95
CA TYR A 65 -4.66 -5.45 -11.63
C TYR A 65 -6.02 -6.03 -11.29
N ASP A 66 -6.06 -7.28 -10.81
CA ASP A 66 -7.28 -8.05 -10.59
C ASP A 66 -7.94 -7.83 -9.22
N SER A 67 -7.37 -6.98 -8.36
CA SER A 67 -7.94 -6.64 -7.07
C SER A 67 -9.32 -6.01 -7.22
N VAL A 68 -10.31 -6.54 -6.50
CA VAL A 68 -11.66 -5.98 -6.47
C VAL A 68 -11.67 -4.58 -5.85
N ASN A 69 -10.79 -4.31 -4.89
CA ASN A 69 -10.63 -3.00 -4.26
C ASN A 69 -10.04 -1.98 -5.25
N TYR A 70 -8.97 -2.34 -5.96
CA TYR A 70 -8.39 -1.49 -7.00
C TYR A 70 -9.43 -1.16 -8.08
N ARG A 71 -10.18 -2.15 -8.57
CA ARG A 71 -11.24 -1.96 -9.57
C ARG A 71 -12.35 -1.04 -9.08
N TRP A 72 -12.68 -1.08 -7.79
CA TRP A 72 -13.66 -0.18 -7.20
C TRP A 72 -13.24 1.29 -7.36
N PHE A 73 -11.95 1.60 -7.15
CA PHE A 73 -11.40 2.94 -7.35
C PHE A 73 -11.34 3.33 -8.83
N CYS A 74 -11.00 2.41 -9.73
CA CYS A 74 -10.99 2.66 -11.19
C CYS A 74 -12.35 3.13 -11.72
N LEU A 75 -13.45 2.65 -11.13
CA LEU A 75 -14.81 3.04 -11.52
C LEU A 75 -15.22 4.43 -11.02
N ARG A 76 -14.49 5.01 -10.08
CA ARG A 76 -14.90 6.24 -9.36
C ARG A 76 -13.91 7.39 -9.50
N TYR A 77 -12.66 7.10 -9.74
CA TYR A 77 -11.60 8.10 -9.81
C TYR A 77 -10.88 8.01 -11.15
N PRO A 78 -10.92 9.07 -11.97
CA PRO A 78 -10.23 9.08 -13.27
C PRO A 78 -8.70 9.12 -13.12
N LYS A 79 -8.19 9.58 -11.99
CA LYS A 79 -6.75 9.74 -11.72
C LYS A 79 -6.49 9.57 -10.22
N PHE A 80 -5.73 8.55 -9.85
CA PHE A 80 -5.41 8.23 -8.46
C PHE A 80 -4.10 7.46 -8.32
N LEU A 81 -3.54 7.44 -7.11
CA LEU A 81 -2.45 6.57 -6.72
C LEU A 81 -2.96 5.61 -5.63
N TYR A 82 -3.06 4.36 -5.97
CA TYR A 82 -3.58 3.31 -5.09
C TYR A 82 -2.43 2.61 -4.37
N VAL A 83 -2.39 2.70 -3.06
CA VAL A 83 -1.46 1.95 -2.23
C VAL A 83 -2.03 0.55 -2.02
N ASP A 84 -1.48 -0.43 -2.75
CA ASP A 84 -1.89 -1.83 -2.66
C ASP A 84 -1.45 -2.44 -1.33
N ARG A 85 -0.23 -2.17 -0.94
CA ARG A 85 0.30 -2.62 0.35
C ARG A 85 1.45 -1.79 0.86
N VAL A 86 1.49 -1.67 2.16
CA VAL A 86 2.61 -1.13 2.93
C VAL A 86 2.89 -2.08 4.08
N VAL A 87 4.13 -2.50 4.21
CA VAL A 87 4.56 -3.42 5.26
C VAL A 87 5.78 -2.85 5.96
N VAL A 88 5.75 -2.86 7.28
CA VAL A 88 6.90 -2.57 8.14
C VAL A 88 7.17 -3.80 8.97
N SER A 89 8.42 -4.27 8.97
CA SER A 89 8.85 -5.41 9.79
C SER A 89 8.42 -5.21 11.25
N HIS A 90 7.98 -6.25 11.92
CA HIS A 90 7.50 -6.18 13.30
C HIS A 90 8.52 -5.52 14.24
N ALA A 91 9.82 -5.79 14.05
CA ALA A 91 10.90 -5.21 14.84
C ALA A 91 11.09 -3.70 14.62
N MET A 92 10.55 -3.15 13.52
CA MET A 92 10.72 -1.75 13.13
C MET A 92 9.43 -0.94 13.20
N GLN A 93 8.32 -1.54 13.65
CA GLN A 93 7.07 -0.83 13.87
C GLN A 93 7.23 0.26 14.94
N GLY A 94 6.46 1.35 14.81
CA GLY A 94 6.54 2.49 15.73
C GLY A 94 7.76 3.42 15.53
N ARG A 95 8.66 3.11 14.59
CA ARG A 95 9.90 3.87 14.34
C ARG A 95 9.80 4.85 13.15
N GLY A 96 8.61 5.11 12.66
CA GLY A 96 8.38 6.11 11.61
C GLY A 96 8.56 5.61 10.17
N PHE A 97 8.87 4.33 9.92
CA PHE A 97 9.10 3.80 8.57
C PHE A 97 7.85 3.90 7.67
N GLY A 98 6.68 3.52 8.20
CA GLY A 98 5.42 3.68 7.47
C GLY A 98 5.11 5.14 7.18
N THR A 99 5.35 6.02 8.15
CA THR A 99 5.17 7.47 7.99
C THR A 99 6.05 8.02 6.86
N ALA A 100 7.33 7.63 6.83
CA ALA A 100 8.26 8.06 5.79
C ALA A 100 7.82 7.57 4.39
N LEU A 101 7.35 6.31 4.27
CA LEU A 101 6.82 5.79 3.01
C LEU A 101 5.60 6.57 2.54
N TYR A 102 4.64 6.88 3.44
CA TYR A 102 3.46 7.65 3.06
C TYR A 102 3.78 9.10 2.72
N GLN A 103 4.71 9.73 3.40
CA GLN A 103 5.22 11.06 3.01
C GLN A 103 5.80 11.02 1.59
N ALA A 104 6.57 9.98 1.25
CA ALA A 104 7.09 9.80 -0.10
C ALA A 104 5.98 9.57 -1.13
N VAL A 105 4.93 8.80 -0.79
CA VAL A 105 3.74 8.60 -1.64
C VAL A 105 3.05 9.92 -1.95
N PHE A 106 2.77 10.74 -0.94
CA PHE A 106 2.11 12.03 -1.14
C PHE A 106 2.99 13.01 -1.91
N ALA A 107 4.30 13.04 -1.65
CA ALA A 107 5.25 13.85 -2.41
C ALA A 107 5.29 13.42 -3.89
N HIS A 108 5.32 12.11 -4.17
CA HIS A 108 5.26 11.56 -5.52
C HIS A 108 3.94 11.90 -6.22
N ALA A 109 2.81 11.72 -5.53
CA ALA A 109 1.49 12.06 -6.07
C ALA A 109 1.41 13.56 -6.44
N LYS A 110 1.93 14.45 -5.60
CA LYS A 110 2.02 15.88 -5.88
C LYS A 110 2.89 16.15 -7.09
N LEU A 111 4.08 15.58 -7.16
CA LEU A 111 5.04 15.74 -8.26
C LEU A 111 4.46 15.28 -9.59
N THR A 112 3.68 14.21 -9.60
CA THR A 112 3.06 13.63 -10.81
C THR A 112 1.64 14.16 -11.07
N ALA A 113 1.23 15.19 -10.33
CA ALA A 113 -0.08 15.82 -10.40
C ALA A 113 -1.24 14.81 -10.29
N VAL A 114 -1.14 13.88 -9.35
CA VAL A 114 -2.20 12.94 -8.97
C VAL A 114 -3.01 13.55 -7.83
N PRO A 115 -4.33 13.76 -7.99
CA PRO A 115 -5.12 14.52 -7.02
C PRO A 115 -5.52 13.75 -5.76
N VAL A 116 -5.42 12.41 -5.78
CA VAL A 116 -5.91 11.57 -4.68
C VAL A 116 -5.05 10.34 -4.50
N VAL A 117 -4.76 10.00 -3.26
CA VAL A 117 -4.18 8.72 -2.84
C VAL A 117 -5.29 7.87 -2.25
N THR A 118 -5.32 6.59 -2.63
CA THR A 118 -6.36 5.64 -2.20
C THR A 118 -5.73 4.39 -1.61
N CYS A 119 -6.43 3.74 -0.71
CA CYS A 119 -6.07 2.45 -0.12
C CYS A 119 -7.29 1.79 0.49
N GLU A 120 -7.12 0.63 1.12
CA GLU A 120 -8.11 0.02 2.00
C GLU A 120 -7.45 -0.60 3.22
N PHE A 121 -8.25 -0.84 4.24
CA PHE A 121 -7.88 -1.66 5.39
C PHE A 121 -9.09 -2.41 5.95
N ASP A 122 -8.81 -3.53 6.63
CA ASP A 122 -9.83 -4.38 7.24
C ASP A 122 -10.56 -3.63 8.35
N VAL A 123 -11.89 -3.69 8.35
CA VAL A 123 -12.76 -3.21 9.44
C VAL A 123 -13.52 -4.35 10.11
N ASN A 124 -13.63 -5.49 9.43
CA ASN A 124 -14.11 -6.74 10.00
C ASN A 124 -13.30 -7.92 9.43
N PRO A 125 -12.42 -8.57 10.24
CA PRO A 125 -12.02 -8.17 11.59
C PRO A 125 -11.34 -6.79 11.63
N PRO A 126 -11.40 -6.05 12.75
CA PRO A 126 -10.92 -4.69 12.82
C PRO A 126 -9.39 -4.59 12.82
N ASN A 127 -8.88 -3.57 12.13
CA ASN A 127 -7.47 -3.17 12.13
C ASN A 127 -7.30 -1.73 12.63
N PRO A 128 -7.41 -1.49 13.97
CA PRO A 128 -7.39 -0.15 14.52
C PRO A 128 -6.05 0.58 14.34
N VAL A 129 -4.95 -0.18 14.23
CA VAL A 129 -3.62 0.39 13.98
C VAL A 129 -3.59 1.03 12.60
N SER A 130 -4.09 0.33 11.58
CA SER A 130 -4.18 0.85 10.22
C SER A 130 -5.14 2.04 10.14
N ALA A 131 -6.31 1.96 10.77
CA ALA A 131 -7.27 3.05 10.79
C ALA A 131 -6.67 4.34 11.38
N SER A 132 -6.02 4.23 12.55
CA SER A 132 -5.37 5.37 13.21
C SER A 132 -4.19 5.93 12.40
N PHE A 133 -3.44 5.05 11.73
CA PHE A 133 -2.32 5.45 10.89
C PHE A 133 -2.81 6.27 9.68
N HIS A 134 -3.81 5.76 8.95
CA HIS A 134 -4.32 6.43 7.75
C HIS A 134 -5.04 7.75 8.07
N ALA A 135 -5.75 7.83 9.20
CA ALA A 135 -6.39 9.07 9.64
C ALA A 135 -5.41 10.24 9.78
N LYS A 136 -4.16 9.98 10.19
CA LYS A 136 -3.10 11.01 10.31
C LYS A 136 -2.69 11.62 8.95
N PHE A 137 -2.93 10.90 7.85
CA PHE A 137 -2.66 11.36 6.48
C PHE A 137 -3.89 11.95 5.79
N GLY A 138 -4.98 12.18 6.53
CA GLY A 138 -6.20 12.77 5.99
C GLY A 138 -7.07 11.81 5.19
N PHE A 139 -6.86 10.50 5.32
CA PHE A 139 -7.75 9.51 4.71
C PHE A 139 -9.12 9.54 5.37
N SER A 140 -10.14 9.45 4.55
CA SER A 140 -11.53 9.27 4.95
C SER A 140 -12.15 8.13 4.16
N GLU A 141 -13.13 7.48 4.77
CA GLU A 141 -13.86 6.40 4.13
C GLU A 141 -14.72 6.91 2.98
N VAL A 142 -14.62 6.25 1.85
CA VAL A 142 -15.39 6.53 0.64
C VAL A 142 -16.26 5.35 0.20
N GLY A 143 -16.16 4.22 0.88
CA GLY A 143 -16.97 3.04 0.65
C GLY A 143 -16.54 1.84 1.47
N HIS A 144 -17.33 0.77 1.38
CA HIS A 144 -17.05 -0.54 1.98
C HIS A 144 -17.13 -1.62 0.91
N GLN A 145 -16.43 -2.72 1.14
CA GLN A 145 -16.51 -3.88 0.27
C GLN A 145 -16.31 -5.18 1.05
N LEU A 146 -17.13 -6.19 0.71
CA LEU A 146 -16.89 -7.55 1.16
C LEU A 146 -15.82 -8.19 0.27
N VAL A 147 -14.84 -8.82 0.89
CA VAL A 147 -13.70 -9.46 0.21
C VAL A 147 -13.42 -10.83 0.82
N ALA A 148 -12.47 -11.57 0.26
CA ALA A 148 -12.07 -12.89 0.73
C ALA A 148 -13.28 -13.85 0.88
N ARG A 149 -14.11 -13.96 -0.16
CA ARG A 149 -15.34 -14.76 -0.19
C ARG A 149 -16.30 -14.39 0.95
N ASP A 150 -16.51 -13.09 1.14
CA ASP A 150 -17.42 -12.51 2.13
C ASP A 150 -17.04 -12.77 3.60
N THR A 151 -15.77 -13.10 3.86
CA THR A 151 -15.27 -13.30 5.23
C THR A 151 -14.64 -12.05 5.85
N LYS A 152 -14.33 -11.04 5.02
CA LYS A 152 -13.75 -9.77 5.46
C LYS A 152 -14.52 -8.59 4.90
N THR A 153 -14.64 -7.54 5.69
CA THR A 153 -15.09 -6.23 5.21
C THR A 153 -13.91 -5.26 5.25
N VAL A 154 -13.68 -4.58 4.13
CA VAL A 154 -12.70 -3.51 4.06
C VAL A 154 -13.39 -2.15 3.98
N SER A 155 -12.76 -1.15 4.58
CA SER A 155 -13.06 0.26 4.38
C SER A 155 -12.17 0.78 3.26
N LEU A 156 -12.81 1.30 2.22
CA LEU A 156 -12.13 1.93 1.08
C LEU A 156 -11.89 3.39 1.43
N GLN A 157 -10.65 3.83 1.31
CA GLN A 157 -10.17 5.10 1.83
C GLN A 157 -9.62 5.98 0.73
N ALA A 158 -9.82 7.28 0.84
CA ALA A 158 -9.21 8.27 -0.05
C ALA A 158 -8.72 9.48 0.75
N ALA A 159 -7.58 10.02 0.34
CA ALA A 159 -7.03 11.26 0.86
C ALA A 159 -6.65 12.18 -0.31
N ARG A 160 -7.06 13.45 -0.25
CA ARG A 160 -6.67 14.45 -1.24
C ARG A 160 -5.20 14.81 -1.09
N VAL A 161 -4.53 14.93 -2.23
CA VAL A 161 -3.18 15.48 -2.27
C VAL A 161 -3.29 16.98 -2.22
N GLY A 162 -2.73 17.59 -1.17
CA GLY A 162 -2.73 19.05 -1.00
C GLY A 162 -1.98 19.78 -2.13
N GLU A 163 -2.40 21.00 -2.43
CA GLU A 163 -1.75 21.88 -3.39
C GLU A 163 -0.31 22.25 -2.98
#